data_083ea723e009f1b62522c905fe6d1a86
#
_entry.id   083ea723e009f1b62522c905fe6d1a86
#
_cell.length_a   1.000
_cell.length_b   1.000
_cell.length_c   1.000
_cell.angle_alpha   90.00
_cell.angle_beta   90.00
_cell.angle_gamma   90.00
#
_symmetry.space_group_name_H-M   'P 1'
#
loop_
_entity.id
_entity.type
_entity.pdbx_description
1 polymer ?
#
loop_
_entity_poly.entity_id
_entity_poly.type
_entity_poly.pdbx_seq_one_letter_code
_entity_poly.pdbx_strand_id
1 'polypeptide(L)' 'TISIEGMMCAHCQAHVEKALKEVAGVTEVTVSLENKNAVVTGDASVEALKQAVVDAGYEVTDVK' A
#
# COMPACT_ATOMS: atom_id res chain seq x y z
N THR A 1 5.10 1.33 -7.46
CA THR A 1 3.71 1.79 -7.40
C THR A 1 2.77 0.59 -7.33
N ILE A 2 1.86 0.62 -6.39
CA ILE A 2 0.90 -0.46 -6.17
C ILE A 2 -0.49 0.10 -6.38
N SER A 3 -1.24 -0.50 -7.29
CA SER A 3 -2.63 -0.14 -7.50
C SER A 3 -3.50 -0.94 -6.54
N ILE A 4 -4.35 -0.25 -5.79
CA ILE A 4 -5.14 -0.83 -4.72
C ILE A 4 -6.61 -0.58 -4.95
N GLU A 5 -7.44 -1.61 -4.81
CA GLU A 5 -8.89 -1.47 -4.86
C GLU A 5 -9.47 -1.49 -3.45
N GLY A 6 -10.59 -0.82 -3.28
CA GLY A 6 -11.29 -0.77 -2.01
C GLY A 6 -10.94 0.43 -1.15
N MET A 7 -9.98 1.23 -1.58
CA MET A 7 -9.60 2.47 -0.88
C MET A 7 -10.60 3.57 -1.22
N MET A 8 -11.63 3.73 -0.42
CA MET A 8 -12.71 4.66 -0.73
C MET A 8 -12.79 5.88 0.18
N CYS A 9 -11.96 5.95 1.20
CA CYS A 9 -11.99 7.06 2.14
C CYS A 9 -10.62 7.30 2.77
N ALA A 10 -10.48 8.43 3.46
CA ALA A 10 -9.22 8.78 4.10
C ALA A 10 -8.77 7.77 5.15
N HIS A 11 -9.71 7.13 5.82
CA HIS A 11 -9.38 6.09 6.79
C HIS A 11 -8.73 4.89 6.12
N CYS A 12 -9.23 4.51 4.95
CA CYS A 12 -8.64 3.42 4.17
C CYS A 12 -7.22 3.78 3.75
N GLN A 13 -7.02 5.01 3.30
CA GLN A 13 -5.70 5.51 2.93
C GLN A 13 -4.73 5.41 4.10
N ALA A 14 -5.15 5.84 5.28
CA ALA A 14 -4.31 5.80 6.47
C ALA A 14 -3.97 4.37 6.86
N HIS A 15 -4.93 3.46 6.77
CA HIS A 15 -4.70 2.04 7.07
C HIS A 15 -3.65 1.43 6.14
N VAL A 16 -3.79 1.68 4.84
CA VAL A 16 -2.84 1.15 3.86
C VAL A 16 -1.45 1.74 4.10
N GLU A 17 -1.39 3.04 4.33
CA GLU A 17 -0.11 3.70 4.61
C GLU A 17 0.58 3.08 5.81
N LYS A 18 -0.15 2.92 6.90
CA LYS A 18 0.40 2.32 8.11
C LYS A 18 0.86 0.89 7.88
N ALA A 19 0.04 0.09 7.21
CA ALA A 19 0.38 -1.29 6.93
C ALA A 19 1.66 -1.38 6.11
N LEU A 20 1.79 -0.54 5.10
CA LEU A 20 2.98 -0.53 4.26
C LEU A 20 4.22 -0.05 5.02
N LYS A 21 4.05 0.94 5.89
CA LYS A 21 5.18 1.43 6.70
C LYS A 21 5.70 0.39 7.68
N GLU A 22 4.86 -0.53 8.09
CA GLU A 22 5.25 -1.59 9.00
C GLU A 22 6.04 -2.71 8.33
N VAL A 23 6.06 -2.73 7.02
CA VAL A 23 6.82 -3.73 6.27
C VAL A 23 8.32 -3.45 6.41
N ALA A 24 9.08 -4.49 6.74
CA ALA A 24 10.52 -4.36 6.87
C ALA A 24 11.15 -3.98 5.53
N GLY A 25 12.05 -3.02 5.56
CA GLY A 25 12.73 -2.55 4.35
C GLY A 25 12.07 -1.33 3.71
N VAL A 26 10.88 -0.95 4.14
CA VAL A 26 10.19 0.23 3.62
C VAL A 26 10.77 1.49 4.29
N THR A 27 11.19 2.45 3.48
CA THR A 27 11.71 3.73 3.99
C THR A 27 10.68 4.83 3.87
N GLU A 28 9.86 4.80 2.84
CA GLU A 28 8.85 5.83 2.62
C GLU A 28 7.64 5.25 1.90
N VAL A 29 6.47 5.74 2.26
CA VAL A 29 5.21 5.34 1.63
C VAL A 29 4.41 6.60 1.32
N THR A 30 3.90 6.68 0.10
CA THR A 30 2.98 7.73 -0.30
C THR A 30 1.74 7.07 -0.88
N VAL A 31 0.60 7.32 -0.27
CA VAL A 31 -0.67 6.76 -0.74
C VAL A 31 -1.50 7.85 -1.40
N SER A 32 -2.01 7.58 -2.58
CA SER A 32 -2.87 8.51 -3.31
C SER A 32 -4.27 7.94 -3.40
N LEU A 33 -5.21 8.59 -2.74
CA LEU A 33 -6.62 8.18 -2.78
C LEU A 33 -7.21 8.51 -4.15
N GLU A 34 -6.80 9.62 -4.71
CA GLU A 34 -7.28 10.07 -6.01
C GLU A 34 -6.93 9.09 -7.12
N ASN A 35 -5.71 8.58 -7.09
CA ASN A 35 -5.23 7.62 -8.09
C ASN A 35 -5.45 6.17 -7.66
N LYS A 36 -5.91 5.96 -6.45
CA LYS A 36 -6.15 4.62 -5.88
C LYS A 36 -4.88 3.77 -5.92
N ASN A 37 -3.76 4.38 -5.58
CA ASN A 37 -2.49 3.66 -5.57
C ASN A 37 -1.62 4.10 -4.41
N ALA A 38 -0.53 3.36 -4.22
CA ALA A 38 0.47 3.68 -3.22
C ALA A 38 1.85 3.56 -3.86
N VAL A 39 2.71 4.53 -3.55
CA VAL A 39 4.10 4.49 -3.97
C VAL A 39 4.94 4.15 -2.74
N VAL A 40 5.70 3.08 -2.84
CA VAL A 40 6.54 2.62 -1.74
C VAL A 40 8.00 2.69 -2.17
N THR A 41 8.82 3.27 -1.31
CA THR A 41 10.26 3.38 -1.53
C THR A 41 10.97 2.54 -0.47
N GLY A 42 11.99 1.81 -0.87
CA GLY A 42 12.78 0.98 0.03
C GLY A 42 13.12 -0.35 -0.59
N ASP A 43 13.71 -1.23 0.23
CA ASP A 43 14.15 -2.55 -0.20
C ASP A 43 13.14 -3.66 0.05
N ALA A 44 11.93 -3.32 0.46
CA ALA A 44 10.89 -4.31 0.71
C ALA A 44 10.49 -5.01 -0.59
N SER A 45 10.24 -6.32 -0.50
CA SER A 45 9.81 -7.07 -1.67
C SER A 45 8.38 -6.73 -2.04
N VAL A 46 8.06 -6.86 -3.33
CA VAL A 46 6.71 -6.63 -3.83
C VAL A 46 5.72 -7.55 -3.14
N GLU A 47 6.09 -8.81 -2.92
CA GLU A 47 5.21 -9.76 -2.26
C GLU A 47 4.88 -9.34 -0.83
N ALA A 48 5.86 -8.81 -0.11
CA ALA A 48 5.63 -8.32 1.25
C ALA A 48 4.68 -7.14 1.25
N LEU A 49 4.81 -6.26 0.28
CA LEU A 49 3.93 -5.10 0.14
C LEU A 49 2.50 -5.52 -0.19
N LYS A 50 2.36 -6.46 -1.11
CA LYS A 50 1.04 -7.01 -1.46
C LYS A 50 0.39 -7.64 -0.24
N GLN A 51 1.14 -8.43 0.50
CA GLN A 51 0.62 -9.10 1.69
C GLN A 51 0.16 -8.08 2.73
N ALA A 52 0.92 -7.01 2.92
CA ALA A 52 0.53 -5.96 3.87
C ALA A 52 -0.80 -5.32 3.48
N VAL A 53 -1.00 -5.06 2.20
CA VAL A 53 -2.25 -4.49 1.70
C VAL A 53 -3.41 -5.46 1.90
N VAL A 54 -3.20 -6.72 1.57
CA VAL A 54 -4.23 -7.76 1.74
C VAL A 54 -4.59 -7.92 3.22
N ASP A 55 -3.59 -7.92 4.09
CA ASP A 55 -3.80 -8.01 5.54
C ASP A 55 -4.60 -6.83 6.08
N ALA A 56 -4.46 -5.67 5.44
CA ALA A 56 -5.23 -4.49 5.82
C ALA A 56 -6.68 -4.55 5.34
N GLY A 57 -7.03 -5.53 4.52
CA GLY A 57 -8.39 -5.72 4.04
C GLY A 57 -8.65 -5.12 2.66
N TYR A 58 -7.61 -4.86 1.89
CA TYR A 58 -7.73 -4.29 0.55
C TYR A 58 -7.19 -5.26 -0.50
N GLU A 59 -7.45 -4.94 -1.75
CA GLU A 59 -7.03 -5.78 -2.85
C GLU A 59 -6.00 -5.05 -3.72
N VAL A 60 -4.94 -5.76 -4.09
CA VAL A 60 -3.93 -5.25 -5.01
C VAL A 60 -4.32 -5.67 -6.43
N THR A 61 -4.49 -4.68 -7.31
CA THR A 61 -4.89 -4.96 -8.70
C THR A 61 -3.69 -4.98 -9.64
N ASP A 62 -2.65 -4.22 -9.32
CA ASP A 62 -1.47 -4.17 -10.16
C ASP A 62 -0.29 -3.69 -9.33
N VAL A 63 0.91 -4.06 -9.74
CA VAL A 63 2.15 -3.63 -9.10
C VAL A 63 3.15 -3.25 -10.17
N LYS A 64 3.71 -2.06 -10.03
CA LYS A 64 4.75 -1.58 -10.94
C LYS A 64 5.95 -1.04 -10.20
#